data_eac1ce1e1aca7151f108d776cf9963a2
#
_entry.id   eac1ce1e1aca7151f108d776cf9963a2
#
_cell.length_a   1.000
_cell.length_b   1.000
_cell.length_c   1.000
_cell.angle_alpha   90.00
_cell.angle_beta   90.00
_cell.angle_gamma   90.00
#
_symmetry.space_group_name_H-M   'P 1'
#
loop_
_entity.id
_entity.type
_entity.pdbx_description
1 polymer ?
#
loop_
_entity_poly.entity_id
_entity_poly.type
_entity_poly.pdbx_seq_one_letter_code
_entity_poly.pdbx_strand_id
1 'polypeptide(L)'
;MIRFALSPHSKKRTRSPKKEKMKKKTFSGTWHHAPEHRLYESGTYMVTGGAYEKLSYLSSDNRKDEFLALLFELAKKLDWKLQAWAVLNNHYHFVGFSPLEGDLGAQSLRTIVSELHRQSARKWNRQDKTSGRKIWHNYWDSHITFQRSFYARLKYVHDNPVHHGLVDNAANYRWCSRSWVEKNGTPAFVKTLDSFQVDRINVRDDF
;
A
#
# COMPACT_ATOMS: atom_id res chain seq x y z
N MET A 1 73.97 19.46 -40.47
CA MET A 1 74.69 18.19 -40.19
C MET A 1 73.95 17.40 -39.15
N ILE A 2 73.79 16.16 -39.45
CA ILE A 2 73.47 14.92 -38.74
C ILE A 2 71.96 14.57 -38.71
N ARG A 3 71.63 13.73 -39.54
CA ARG A 3 70.96 12.40 -39.65
C ARG A 3 70.70 11.77 -38.30
N PHE A 4 69.53 11.14 -38.05
CA PHE A 4 68.95 9.85 -38.37
C PHE A 4 67.81 9.57 -37.40
N ALA A 5 66.90 8.65 -37.53
CA ALA A 5 66.56 7.52 -38.35
C ALA A 5 65.13 7.13 -38.16
N LEU A 6 64.52 6.61 -39.17
CA LEU A 6 63.21 5.97 -39.14
C LEU A 6 63.26 4.64 -38.41
N SER A 7 62.24 4.34 -37.60
CA SER A 7 61.98 2.98 -37.16
C SER A 7 60.45 2.74 -37.10
N PRO A 8 59.97 1.51 -37.25
CA PRO A 8 58.80 1.27 -38.08
C PRO A 8 57.46 1.20 -37.28
N HIS A 9 56.39 1.41 -38.04
CA HIS A 9 54.99 1.32 -37.59
C HIS A 9 54.64 -0.03 -36.96
N SER A 10 54.30 0.00 -35.68
CA SER A 10 53.51 -1.04 -35.03
C SER A 10 52.04 -0.69 -35.15
N LYS A 11 51.30 -1.39 -36.01
CA LYS A 11 49.84 -1.34 -36.10
C LYS A 11 49.23 -1.94 -34.83
N LYS A 12 48.82 -1.10 -33.89
CA LYS A 12 47.94 -1.54 -32.82
C LYS A 12 46.52 -1.76 -33.36
N ARG A 13 46.12 -3.02 -33.43
CA ARG A 13 44.75 -3.44 -33.70
C ARG A 13 43.87 -2.90 -32.54
N THR A 14 43.02 -1.94 -32.85
CA THR A 14 41.94 -1.51 -31.96
C THR A 14 40.88 -2.62 -31.90
N ARG A 15 40.79 -3.29 -30.77
CA ARG A 15 39.68 -4.19 -30.47
C ARG A 15 38.42 -3.35 -30.27
N SER A 16 37.39 -3.59 -31.10
CA SER A 16 36.06 -3.08 -30.93
C SER A 16 35.50 -3.49 -29.54
N PRO A 17 34.81 -2.59 -28.83
CA PRO A 17 34.21 -2.95 -27.57
C PRO A 17 33.12 -4.00 -27.81
N LYS A 18 33.22 -5.13 -27.14
CA LYS A 18 32.17 -6.14 -27.06
C LYS A 18 30.93 -5.48 -26.49
N LYS A 19 29.84 -5.47 -27.24
CA LYS A 19 28.48 -5.15 -26.72
C LYS A 19 28.20 -6.13 -25.58
N GLU A 20 28.31 -5.64 -24.37
CA GLU A 20 27.84 -6.32 -23.19
C GLU A 20 26.30 -6.40 -23.28
N LYS A 21 25.79 -7.59 -23.51
CA LYS A 21 24.36 -7.85 -23.45
C LYS A 21 23.92 -7.58 -22.01
N MET A 22 23.25 -6.46 -21.78
CA MET A 22 22.49 -6.22 -20.54
C MET A 22 21.56 -7.42 -20.33
N LYS A 23 21.94 -8.30 -19.42
CA LYS A 23 21.04 -9.33 -18.91
C LYS A 23 19.88 -8.60 -18.25
N LYS A 24 18.70 -8.63 -18.87
CA LYS A 24 17.45 -8.31 -18.17
C LYS A 24 17.45 -9.19 -16.93
N LYS A 25 17.60 -8.58 -15.74
CA LYS A 25 17.29 -9.24 -14.49
C LYS A 25 15.78 -9.50 -14.53
N THR A 26 15.39 -10.68 -14.98
CA THR A 26 14.06 -11.20 -14.69
C THR A 26 14.03 -11.40 -13.17
N PHE A 27 13.27 -10.56 -12.49
CA PHE A 27 12.99 -10.70 -11.07
C PHE A 27 12.08 -11.93 -10.91
N SER A 28 12.66 -13.11 -10.77
CA SER A 28 11.98 -14.33 -10.37
C SER A 28 11.82 -14.31 -8.84
N GLY A 29 11.19 -13.29 -8.31
CA GLY A 29 10.67 -13.30 -6.97
C GLY A 29 9.48 -14.24 -6.97
N THR A 30 9.68 -15.49 -6.62
CA THR A 30 8.61 -16.38 -6.21
C THR A 30 7.90 -15.68 -5.06
N TRP A 31 6.70 -15.19 -5.33
CA TRP A 31 5.78 -14.71 -4.31
C TRP A 31 5.36 -15.93 -3.49
N HIS A 32 6.19 -16.25 -2.49
CA HIS A 32 5.92 -17.32 -1.56
C HIS A 32 4.70 -16.96 -0.73
N HIS A 33 3.65 -17.75 -0.91
CA HIS A 33 2.42 -17.85 -0.15
C HIS A 33 1.42 -16.71 -0.32
N ALA A 34 0.24 -17.07 -0.83
CA ALA A 34 -0.96 -16.26 -0.64
C ALA A 34 -1.16 -16.02 0.87
N PRO A 35 -1.54 -14.79 1.29
CA PRO A 35 -1.77 -14.53 2.70
C PRO A 35 -2.84 -15.49 3.24
N GLU A 36 -2.56 -16.12 4.38
CA GLU A 36 -3.53 -16.93 5.08
C GLU A 36 -4.45 -16.00 5.88
N HIS A 37 -5.69 -15.85 5.44
CA HIS A 37 -6.67 -14.99 6.10
C HIS A 37 -7.33 -15.72 7.27
N ARG A 38 -6.89 -15.42 8.50
CA ARG A 38 -7.44 -16.00 9.74
C ARG A 38 -8.55 -15.12 10.31
N LEU A 39 -9.73 -15.20 9.74
CA LEU A 39 -10.89 -14.37 10.09
C LEU A 39 -11.91 -15.16 10.93
N TYR A 40 -11.46 -15.79 12.00
CA TYR A 40 -12.30 -16.68 12.82
C TYR A 40 -12.93 -15.98 14.04
N GLU A 41 -12.34 -14.90 14.50
CA GLU A 41 -12.73 -14.20 15.71
C GLU A 41 -13.18 -12.78 15.38
N SER A 42 -14.28 -12.34 16.05
CA SER A 42 -14.65 -10.93 16.00
C SER A 42 -13.60 -10.08 16.71
N GLY A 43 -13.25 -8.93 16.14
CA GLY A 43 -12.21 -8.09 16.69
C GLY A 43 -11.72 -7.02 15.74
N THR A 44 -10.60 -6.43 16.09
CA THR A 44 -9.98 -5.40 15.26
C THR A 44 -9.00 -6.02 14.26
N TYR A 45 -9.12 -5.61 13.01
CA TYR A 45 -8.24 -6.04 11.92
C TYR A 45 -7.60 -4.85 11.24
N MET A 46 -6.31 -4.99 10.92
CA MET A 46 -5.65 -4.10 9.97
C MET A 46 -5.57 -4.77 8.61
N VAL A 47 -5.87 -4.01 7.58
CA VAL A 47 -5.80 -4.45 6.17
C VAL A 47 -4.83 -3.57 5.41
N THR A 48 -4.02 -4.21 4.57
CA THR A 48 -3.16 -3.57 3.59
C THR A 48 -3.43 -4.16 2.22
N GLY A 49 -3.80 -3.34 1.24
CA GLY A 49 -4.01 -3.77 -0.14
C GLY A 49 -3.20 -2.91 -1.11
N GLY A 50 -2.47 -3.57 -2.00
CA GLY A 50 -1.59 -2.92 -2.97
C GLY A 50 -2.04 -3.08 -4.41
N ALA A 51 -1.69 -2.12 -5.24
CA ALA A 51 -1.89 -2.18 -6.68
C ALA A 51 -0.96 -3.21 -7.34
N TYR A 52 -1.43 -3.84 -8.40
CA TYR A 52 -0.65 -4.77 -9.18
C TYR A 52 0.58 -4.08 -9.78
N GLU A 53 1.75 -4.72 -9.66
CA GLU A 53 3.06 -4.20 -10.09
C GLU A 53 3.42 -2.84 -9.49
N LYS A 54 2.86 -2.51 -8.31
CA LYS A 54 3.10 -1.23 -7.61
C LYS A 54 2.69 0.01 -8.41
N LEU A 55 1.84 -0.15 -9.43
CA LEU A 55 1.43 0.94 -10.30
C LEU A 55 0.51 1.92 -9.59
N SER A 56 0.72 3.22 -9.83
CA SER A 56 0.02 4.31 -9.15
C SER A 56 -1.41 4.53 -9.67
N TYR A 57 -2.25 3.51 -9.62
CA TYR A 57 -3.65 3.59 -10.07
C TYR A 57 -4.52 4.55 -9.26
N LEU A 58 -4.10 4.87 -8.04
CA LEU A 58 -4.76 5.80 -7.12
C LEU A 58 -4.12 7.20 -7.14
N SER A 59 -3.29 7.56 -8.13
CA SER A 59 -2.61 8.86 -8.16
C SER A 59 -3.55 10.05 -8.31
N SER A 60 -4.73 9.88 -8.95
CA SER A 60 -5.69 10.97 -9.09
C SER A 60 -6.58 11.10 -7.86
N ASP A 61 -6.89 12.34 -7.48
CA ASP A 61 -7.75 12.68 -6.35
C ASP A 61 -9.14 12.05 -6.49
N ASN A 62 -9.70 12.11 -7.71
CA ASN A 62 -11.00 11.52 -7.98
C ASN A 62 -11.05 10.01 -7.70
N ARG A 63 -9.98 9.26 -8.05
CA ARG A 63 -9.93 7.82 -7.77
C ARG A 63 -9.77 7.52 -6.29
N LYS A 64 -9.03 8.34 -5.55
CA LYS A 64 -8.94 8.22 -4.09
C LYS A 64 -10.29 8.52 -3.44
N ASP A 65 -11.00 9.57 -3.90
CA ASP A 65 -12.35 9.91 -3.41
C ASP A 65 -13.34 8.77 -3.67
N GLU A 66 -13.35 8.24 -4.89
CA GLU A 66 -14.20 7.11 -5.28
C GLU A 66 -13.90 5.86 -4.45
N PHE A 67 -12.63 5.56 -4.23
CA PHE A 67 -12.20 4.41 -3.47
C PHE A 67 -12.57 4.52 -2.00
N LEU A 68 -12.33 5.68 -1.40
CA LEU A 68 -12.65 5.93 0.00
C LEU A 68 -14.16 5.94 0.25
N ALA A 69 -14.94 6.53 -0.64
CA ALA A 69 -16.42 6.49 -0.57
C ALA A 69 -16.93 5.05 -0.62
N LEU A 70 -16.39 4.23 -1.53
CA LEU A 70 -16.76 2.81 -1.63
C LEU A 70 -16.36 2.01 -0.38
N LEU A 71 -15.17 2.27 0.19
CA LEU A 71 -14.74 1.66 1.44
C LEU A 71 -15.73 1.97 2.59
N PHE A 72 -16.16 3.23 2.71
CA PHE A 72 -17.12 3.63 3.73
C PHE A 72 -18.50 3.01 3.52
N GLU A 73 -18.96 2.94 2.28
CA GLU A 73 -20.23 2.29 1.92
C GLU A 73 -20.21 0.80 2.30
N LEU A 74 -19.17 0.07 1.92
CA LEU A 74 -19.04 -1.36 2.21
C LEU A 74 -18.89 -1.63 3.70
N ALA A 75 -18.09 -0.82 4.40
CA ALA A 75 -17.94 -0.94 5.85
C ALA A 75 -19.27 -0.71 6.55
N LYS A 76 -20.02 0.33 6.19
CA LYS A 76 -21.36 0.60 6.73
C LYS A 76 -22.34 -0.54 6.44
N LYS A 77 -22.37 -1.03 5.22
CA LYS A 77 -23.26 -2.13 4.78
C LYS A 77 -23.03 -3.42 5.55
N LEU A 78 -21.78 -3.71 5.91
CA LEU A 78 -21.38 -4.93 6.62
C LEU A 78 -21.09 -4.71 8.11
N ASP A 79 -21.54 -3.58 8.65
CA ASP A 79 -21.42 -3.14 10.06
C ASP A 79 -19.97 -3.14 10.60
N TRP A 80 -18.98 -2.87 9.75
CA TRP A 80 -17.61 -2.66 10.19
C TRP A 80 -17.42 -1.23 10.68
N LYS A 81 -16.76 -1.08 11.83
CA LYS A 81 -16.45 0.24 12.43
C LYS A 81 -15.02 0.61 12.05
N LEU A 82 -14.85 1.45 11.02
CA LEU A 82 -13.53 1.94 10.65
C LEU A 82 -12.93 2.83 11.74
N GLN A 83 -11.67 2.58 12.09
CA GLN A 83 -10.96 3.25 13.18
C GLN A 83 -9.76 4.07 12.65
N ALA A 84 -9.16 3.64 11.55
CA ALA A 84 -8.16 4.40 10.81
C ALA A 84 -8.17 3.99 9.34
N TRP A 85 -7.77 4.91 8.46
CA TRP A 85 -7.57 4.65 7.03
C TRP A 85 -6.54 5.60 6.43
N ALA A 86 -5.87 5.15 5.38
CA ALA A 86 -5.05 5.94 4.49
C ALA A 86 -5.11 5.33 3.08
N VAL A 87 -5.39 6.15 2.07
CA VAL A 87 -5.42 5.75 0.65
C VAL A 87 -4.30 6.49 -0.07
N LEU A 88 -3.26 5.79 -0.49
CA LEU A 88 -2.07 6.33 -1.12
C LEU A 88 -2.15 6.18 -2.66
N ASN A 89 -1.05 6.43 -3.36
CA ASN A 89 -1.07 6.42 -4.83
C ASN A 89 -1.16 5.01 -5.43
N ASN A 90 -0.67 3.99 -4.72
CA ASN A 90 -0.62 2.61 -5.21
C ASN A 90 -1.02 1.55 -4.18
N HIS A 91 -1.38 1.95 -2.98
CA HIS A 91 -1.85 1.05 -1.93
C HIS A 91 -2.75 1.78 -0.94
N TYR A 92 -3.35 1.02 -0.05
CA TYR A 92 -4.18 1.55 1.02
C TYR A 92 -4.02 0.72 2.29
N HIS A 93 -4.32 1.38 3.41
CA HIS A 93 -4.45 0.74 4.72
C HIS A 93 -5.77 1.12 5.35
N PHE A 94 -6.35 0.21 6.10
CA PHE A 94 -7.37 0.56 7.08
C PHE A 94 -7.31 -0.33 8.31
N VAL A 95 -7.77 0.20 9.43
CA VAL A 95 -8.04 -0.55 10.66
C VAL A 95 -9.54 -0.49 10.91
N GLY A 96 -10.15 -1.64 11.12
CA GLY A 96 -11.59 -1.74 11.35
C GLY A 96 -11.91 -2.79 12.40
N PHE A 97 -12.98 -2.55 13.14
CA PHE A 97 -13.57 -3.49 14.10
C PHE A 97 -14.73 -4.23 13.41
N SER A 98 -14.70 -5.55 13.47
CA SER A 98 -15.71 -6.40 12.84
C SER A 98 -17.04 -6.34 13.60
N PRO A 99 -18.18 -6.69 12.96
CA PRO A 99 -19.40 -6.96 13.68
C PRO A 99 -19.19 -8.10 14.69
N LEU A 100 -19.85 -7.98 15.86
CA LEU A 100 -19.79 -9.00 16.91
C LEU A 100 -20.73 -10.16 16.62
N GLU A 101 -21.83 -9.89 15.93
CA GLU A 101 -22.91 -10.81 15.58
C GLU A 101 -23.21 -10.69 14.08
N GLY A 102 -23.86 -11.70 13.52
CA GLY A 102 -24.26 -11.76 12.13
C GLY A 102 -23.65 -12.93 11.37
N ASP A 103 -24.21 -13.23 10.19
CA ASP A 103 -23.95 -14.46 9.44
C ASP A 103 -22.47 -14.68 9.06
N LEU A 104 -21.70 -13.60 8.98
CA LEU A 104 -20.30 -13.69 8.54
C LEU A 104 -19.29 -13.17 9.58
N GLY A 105 -19.68 -12.37 10.57
CA GLY A 105 -18.75 -11.80 11.56
C GLY A 105 -17.49 -11.22 10.90
N ALA A 106 -16.30 -11.58 11.40
CA ALA A 106 -15.03 -11.15 10.84
C ALA A 106 -14.78 -11.65 9.40
N GLN A 107 -15.41 -12.75 8.98
CA GLN A 107 -15.26 -13.28 7.60
C GLN A 107 -15.82 -12.32 6.54
N SER A 108 -16.74 -11.41 6.92
CA SER A 108 -17.25 -10.35 6.04
C SER A 108 -16.15 -9.39 5.54
N LEU A 109 -14.96 -9.39 6.16
CA LEU A 109 -13.79 -8.66 5.66
C LEU A 109 -13.41 -9.07 4.24
N ARG A 110 -13.49 -10.38 3.93
CA ARG A 110 -13.24 -10.89 2.58
C ARG A 110 -14.21 -10.26 1.57
N THR A 111 -15.47 -10.11 1.96
CA THR A 111 -16.49 -9.47 1.12
C THR A 111 -16.17 -7.99 0.91
N ILE A 112 -15.80 -7.25 1.97
CA ILE A 112 -15.39 -5.84 1.84
C ILE A 112 -14.25 -5.72 0.83
N VAL A 113 -13.15 -6.44 1.04
CA VAL A 113 -11.96 -6.28 0.19
C VAL A 113 -12.20 -6.75 -1.23
N SER A 114 -12.88 -7.89 -1.43
CA SER A 114 -13.18 -8.38 -2.78
C SER A 114 -14.09 -7.44 -3.54
N GLU A 115 -15.13 -6.89 -2.91
CA GLU A 115 -16.03 -5.92 -3.53
C GLU A 115 -15.32 -4.59 -3.81
N LEU A 116 -14.51 -4.10 -2.87
CA LEU A 116 -13.71 -2.89 -3.03
C LEU A 116 -12.77 -3.00 -4.25
N HIS A 117 -12.07 -4.11 -4.36
CA HIS A 117 -11.16 -4.39 -5.48
C HIS A 117 -11.94 -4.59 -6.80
N ARG A 118 -13.00 -5.38 -6.79
CA ARG A 118 -13.79 -5.68 -7.98
C ARG A 118 -14.46 -4.44 -8.57
N GLN A 119 -15.11 -3.63 -7.73
CA GLN A 119 -15.86 -2.46 -8.19
C GLN A 119 -14.93 -1.35 -8.67
N SER A 120 -13.86 -1.04 -7.91
CA SER A 120 -12.88 -0.03 -8.32
C SER A 120 -12.14 -0.45 -9.61
N ALA A 121 -11.68 -1.69 -9.71
CA ALA A 121 -11.02 -2.18 -10.92
C ALA A 121 -11.94 -2.12 -12.15
N ARG A 122 -13.22 -2.53 -12.02
CA ARG A 122 -14.19 -2.45 -13.11
C ARG A 122 -14.44 -1.01 -13.55
N LYS A 123 -14.58 -0.10 -12.59
CA LYS A 123 -14.82 1.33 -12.86
C LYS A 123 -13.63 1.96 -13.57
N TRP A 124 -12.41 1.79 -13.03
CA TRP A 124 -11.21 2.41 -13.60
C TRP A 124 -10.80 1.81 -14.95
N ASN A 125 -10.97 0.50 -15.14
CA ASN A 125 -10.75 -0.13 -16.44
C ASN A 125 -11.70 0.42 -17.53
N ARG A 126 -12.96 0.73 -17.14
CA ARG A 126 -13.91 1.39 -18.05
C ARG A 126 -13.49 2.84 -18.36
N GLN A 127 -13.11 3.61 -17.34
CA GLN A 127 -12.64 4.99 -17.49
C GLN A 127 -11.41 5.06 -18.41
N ASP A 128 -10.46 4.14 -18.22
CA ASP A 128 -9.24 4.07 -19.02
C ASP A 128 -9.40 3.35 -20.35
N LYS A 129 -10.60 2.84 -20.67
CA LYS A 129 -10.87 2.03 -21.87
C LYS A 129 -9.95 0.80 -22.01
N THR A 130 -9.55 0.20 -20.90
CA THR A 130 -8.63 -0.94 -20.84
C THR A 130 -9.32 -2.13 -20.15
N SER A 131 -9.97 -2.96 -20.94
CA SER A 131 -10.66 -4.16 -20.41
C SER A 131 -9.69 -5.23 -19.93
N GLY A 132 -10.03 -5.91 -18.84
CA GLY A 132 -9.27 -7.07 -18.35
C GLY A 132 -7.97 -6.75 -17.62
N ARG A 133 -7.58 -5.46 -17.51
CA ARG A 133 -6.35 -5.07 -16.80
C ARG A 133 -6.47 -5.40 -15.31
N LYS A 134 -5.47 -6.07 -14.76
CA LYS A 134 -5.35 -6.31 -13.33
C LYS A 134 -4.95 -5.02 -12.61
N ILE A 135 -5.78 -4.55 -11.67
CA ILE A 135 -5.54 -3.34 -10.89
C ILE A 135 -4.94 -3.68 -9.53
N TRP A 136 -5.49 -4.70 -8.86
CA TRP A 136 -5.13 -5.05 -7.50
C TRP A 136 -4.27 -6.30 -7.44
N HIS A 137 -3.34 -6.30 -6.49
CA HIS A 137 -2.64 -7.48 -6.02
C HIS A 137 -3.46 -8.14 -4.88
N ASN A 138 -2.89 -9.11 -4.20
CA ASN A 138 -3.47 -9.66 -2.98
C ASN A 138 -3.46 -8.59 -1.87
N TYR A 139 -4.33 -8.78 -0.87
CA TYR A 139 -4.29 -7.98 0.35
C TYR A 139 -3.76 -8.83 1.51
N TRP A 140 -3.32 -8.16 2.57
CA TRP A 140 -2.91 -8.76 3.84
C TRP A 140 -3.80 -8.24 4.94
N ASP A 141 -4.16 -9.10 5.87
CA ASP A 141 -4.86 -8.73 7.09
C ASP A 141 -4.11 -9.23 8.32
N SER A 142 -4.33 -8.57 9.45
CA SER A 142 -3.77 -8.93 10.74
C SER A 142 -4.82 -8.71 11.81
N HIS A 143 -5.17 -9.75 12.57
CA HIS A 143 -6.00 -9.63 13.76
C HIS A 143 -5.20 -8.94 14.87
N ILE A 144 -5.75 -7.90 15.48
CA ILE A 144 -5.11 -7.08 16.50
C ILE A 144 -5.67 -7.48 17.86
N THR A 145 -4.91 -8.21 18.63
CA THR A 145 -5.35 -8.76 19.93
C THR A 145 -4.83 -7.97 21.13
N PHE A 146 -3.81 -7.11 20.95
CA PHE A 146 -3.19 -6.36 22.04
C PHE A 146 -3.37 -4.86 21.87
N GLN A 147 -3.72 -4.17 22.95
CA GLN A 147 -3.90 -2.71 22.95
C GLN A 147 -2.66 -1.96 22.40
N ARG A 148 -1.45 -2.36 22.82
CA ARG A 148 -0.22 -1.75 22.30
C ARG A 148 -0.09 -1.90 20.79
N SER A 149 -0.41 -3.07 20.26
CA SER A 149 -0.41 -3.36 18.83
C SER A 149 -1.46 -2.53 18.08
N PHE A 150 -2.61 -2.29 18.71
CA PHE A 150 -3.66 -1.45 18.17
C PHE A 150 -3.19 0.01 17.97
N TYR A 151 -2.68 0.66 19.02
CA TYR A 151 -2.20 2.04 18.89
C TYR A 151 -1.06 2.17 17.89
N ALA A 152 -0.12 1.24 17.89
CA ALA A 152 1.00 1.25 16.97
C ALA A 152 0.51 1.17 15.51
N ARG A 153 -0.51 0.35 15.20
CA ARG A 153 -1.09 0.25 13.86
C ARG A 153 -1.93 1.46 13.46
N LEU A 154 -2.69 2.05 14.40
CA LEU A 154 -3.38 3.31 14.13
C LEU A 154 -2.38 4.41 13.73
N LYS A 155 -1.31 4.56 14.53
CA LYS A 155 -0.26 5.53 14.25
C LYS A 155 0.41 5.27 12.91
N TYR A 156 0.75 4.01 12.62
CA TYR A 156 1.32 3.62 11.35
C TYR A 156 0.45 4.04 10.16
N VAL A 157 -0.85 3.77 10.21
CA VAL A 157 -1.79 4.16 9.15
C VAL A 157 -1.85 5.69 9.01
N HIS A 158 -1.81 6.42 10.13
CA HIS A 158 -1.82 7.89 10.10
C HIS A 158 -0.51 8.48 9.57
N ASP A 159 0.65 7.92 9.92
CA ASP A 159 1.94 8.43 9.49
C ASP A 159 2.29 8.07 8.04
N ASN A 160 1.56 7.11 7.46
CA ASN A 160 1.84 6.55 6.15
C ASN A 160 1.95 7.60 5.02
N PRO A 161 1.08 8.63 4.91
CA PRO A 161 1.23 9.68 3.91
C PRO A 161 2.52 10.50 4.05
N VAL A 162 3.01 10.69 5.28
CA VAL A 162 4.28 11.37 5.55
C VAL A 162 5.45 10.44 5.21
N HIS A 163 5.37 9.18 5.62
CA HIS A 163 6.39 8.18 5.33
C HIS A 163 6.64 8.03 3.82
N HIS A 164 5.59 8.11 3.00
CA HIS A 164 5.68 8.09 1.54
C HIS A 164 5.91 9.46 0.89
N GLY A 165 6.21 10.51 1.66
CA GLY A 165 6.54 11.84 1.16
C GLY A 165 5.41 12.54 0.40
N LEU A 166 4.14 12.18 0.67
CA LEU A 166 2.99 12.79 0.01
C LEU A 166 2.62 14.14 0.65
N VAL A 167 2.90 14.31 1.92
CA VAL A 167 2.71 15.52 2.73
C VAL A 167 3.71 15.56 3.88
N ASP A 168 4.02 16.75 4.39
CA ASP A 168 4.85 16.91 5.59
C ASP A 168 4.09 16.70 6.90
N ASN A 169 2.75 16.85 6.86
CA ASN A 169 1.87 16.62 7.99
C ASN A 169 0.67 15.77 7.56
N ALA A 170 0.48 14.64 8.21
CA ALA A 170 -0.57 13.67 7.90
C ALA A 170 -1.99 14.24 8.01
N ALA A 171 -2.22 15.24 8.87
CA ALA A 171 -3.51 15.91 8.98
C ALA A 171 -3.89 16.71 7.72
N ASN A 172 -2.92 17.06 6.88
CA ASN A 172 -3.14 17.74 5.61
C ASN A 172 -3.45 16.77 4.46
N TYR A 173 -3.34 15.45 4.70
CA TYR A 173 -3.64 14.46 3.67
C TYR A 173 -5.11 14.04 3.74
N ARG A 174 -5.91 14.51 2.80
CA ARG A 174 -7.35 14.37 2.75
C ARG A 174 -7.87 12.93 2.82
N TRP A 175 -7.11 11.98 2.30
CA TRP A 175 -7.47 10.55 2.24
C TRP A 175 -6.90 9.73 3.41
N CYS A 176 -6.51 10.43 4.49
CA CYS A 176 -6.09 9.83 5.75
C CYS A 176 -7.02 10.24 6.88
N SER A 177 -7.29 9.34 7.79
CA SER A 177 -8.13 9.59 8.97
C SER A 177 -7.48 10.48 10.03
N ARG A 178 -6.22 10.89 9.88
CA ARG A 178 -5.50 11.68 10.90
C ARG A 178 -6.24 12.97 11.27
N SER A 179 -6.64 13.77 10.28
CA SER A 179 -7.39 15.01 10.51
C SER A 179 -8.71 14.77 11.26
N TRP A 180 -9.40 13.67 10.95
CA TRP A 180 -10.63 13.30 11.63
C TRP A 180 -10.36 12.95 13.10
N VAL A 181 -9.29 12.19 13.37
CA VAL A 181 -8.89 11.80 14.73
C VAL A 181 -8.50 13.02 15.56
N GLU A 182 -7.77 13.98 15.02
CA GLU A 182 -7.41 15.22 15.71
C GLU A 182 -8.63 16.07 16.07
N LYS A 183 -9.66 16.09 15.21
CA LYS A 183 -10.89 16.86 15.43
C LYS A 183 -11.87 16.21 16.38
N ASN A 184 -11.95 14.88 16.40
CA ASN A 184 -12.99 14.13 17.11
C ASN A 184 -12.46 13.29 18.28
N GLY A 185 -11.16 13.04 18.34
CA GLY A 185 -10.51 12.32 19.43
C GLY A 185 -10.31 13.20 20.66
N THR A 186 -10.28 12.58 21.83
CA THR A 186 -9.87 13.33 23.04
C THR A 186 -8.39 13.69 22.97
N PRO A 187 -7.95 14.83 23.57
CA PRO A 187 -6.53 15.18 23.61
C PRO A 187 -5.65 14.09 24.22
N ALA A 188 -6.17 13.37 25.23
CA ALA A 188 -5.46 12.26 25.84
C ALA A 188 -5.25 11.09 24.88
N PHE A 189 -6.27 10.76 24.06
CA PHE A 189 -6.16 9.72 23.03
C PHE A 189 -5.13 10.10 21.96
N VAL A 190 -5.20 11.32 21.43
CA VAL A 190 -4.25 11.82 20.41
C VAL A 190 -2.82 11.80 20.96
N LYS A 191 -2.60 12.32 22.16
CA LYS A 191 -1.29 12.28 22.82
C LYS A 191 -0.77 10.85 23.03
N THR A 192 -1.64 9.95 23.46
CA THR A 192 -1.29 8.53 23.62
C THR A 192 -0.88 7.93 22.27
N LEU A 193 -1.69 8.15 21.22
CA LEU A 193 -1.43 7.66 19.88
C LEU A 193 -0.07 8.14 19.37
N ASP A 194 0.25 9.43 19.55
CA ASP A 194 1.51 10.02 19.09
C ASP A 194 2.75 9.52 19.85
N SER A 195 2.56 9.00 21.06
CA SER A 195 3.66 8.42 21.86
C SER A 195 4.12 7.04 21.40
N PHE A 196 3.36 6.36 20.53
CA PHE A 196 3.71 5.03 20.07
C PHE A 196 4.78 5.06 18.98
N GLN A 197 5.71 4.11 19.03
CA GLN A 197 6.72 3.89 17.99
C GLN A 197 6.21 2.85 16.98
N VAL A 198 6.43 3.13 15.69
CA VAL A 198 5.97 2.27 14.58
C VAL A 198 7.04 1.35 14.02
N ASP A 199 8.31 1.54 14.40
CA ASP A 199 9.50 0.89 13.83
C ASP A 199 9.52 -0.65 14.01
N ARG A 200 8.63 -1.20 14.86
CA ARG A 200 8.56 -2.64 15.17
C ARG A 200 7.27 -3.30 14.68
N ILE A 201 6.52 -2.62 13.83
CA ILE A 201 5.29 -3.19 13.27
C ILE A 201 5.67 -4.05 12.08
N ASN A 202 5.32 -5.33 12.12
CA ASN A 202 5.43 -6.20 10.96
C ASN A 202 4.23 -5.96 10.02
N VAL A 203 4.32 -4.90 9.22
CA VAL A 203 3.38 -4.60 8.14
C VAL A 203 4.15 -4.67 6.82
N ARG A 204 3.60 -5.35 5.84
CA ARG A 204 4.15 -5.30 4.48
C ARG A 204 3.76 -3.97 3.85
N ASP A 205 4.74 -3.14 3.55
CA ASP A 205 4.61 -1.80 2.98
C ASP A 205 5.66 -1.55 1.89
N ASP A 206 6.07 -2.59 1.24
CA ASP A 206 7.04 -2.58 0.13
C ASP A 206 6.34 -2.40 -1.25
N PHE A 207 5.38 -1.45 -1.31
CA PHE A 207 4.59 -1.12 -2.49
C PHE A 207 5.21 -0.05 -3.39
#